data_bbf6f09381b6d0e37b77de953c244858
#
_entry.id   bbf6f09381b6d0e37b77de953c244858
#
_cell.length_a   1.000
_cell.length_b   1.000
_cell.length_c   1.000
_cell.angle_alpha   90.00
_cell.angle_beta   90.00
_cell.angle_gamma   90.00
#
_symmetry.space_group_name_H-M   'P 1'
#
loop_
_entity.id
_entity.type
_entity.pdbx_description
1 polymer ?
#
loop_
_entity_poly.entity_id
_entity_poly.type
_entity_poly.pdbx_seq_one_letter_code
_entity_poly.pdbx_strand_id
1 'polypeptide(L)'
;EVIHLDAWVNRFLREAGFSAQIGYDDAIDPLWEKAVLLANIDLPFESSFYKEEWNRIVIAQEALTLEKYVKATRNGRGTRLDRKKRMLVWKVFENYQTLMKENQIRDINTAMYECTKLLQASGKKAIYANIIIDEGQDFSDNAYRLIRALAGEEHSNDIFIVGDAHQRIYRNHPTLSKCGINIRGRSSILKINYRTTEEIRKHAFALLNSVSFDDMDGDIDLGDKCQSLTHGEEPILKGFANANEEFEYILSEVRRLEDNGVSLTDICVVARTKNLVDDYISLFTNAGVQSYKIKRNKTDDRKYNGVRVATMHRVKGLEFKYVFIAAVNNRIIPLSTAINRADAVSE
;
A
#
# COMPACT_ATOMS: atom_id res chain seq x y z
N GLU A 1 -2.53 -7.19 -22.71
CA GLU A 1 -2.56 -8.06 -21.52
C GLU A 1 -2.88 -7.20 -20.30
N VAL A 2 -3.78 -7.64 -19.43
CA VAL A 2 -4.02 -7.03 -18.09
C VAL A 2 -3.42 -7.98 -17.07
N ILE A 3 -2.46 -7.50 -16.27
CA ILE A 3 -1.74 -8.33 -15.31
C ILE A 3 -1.34 -7.50 -14.08
N HIS A 4 -1.34 -8.13 -12.92
CA HIS A 4 -0.75 -7.56 -11.73
C HIS A 4 0.79 -7.59 -11.84
N LEU A 5 1.46 -6.48 -11.52
CA LEU A 5 2.92 -6.37 -11.69
C LEU A 5 3.69 -7.47 -10.95
N ASP A 6 3.29 -7.81 -9.72
CA ASP A 6 3.93 -8.88 -8.95
C ASP A 6 3.80 -10.26 -9.65
N ALA A 7 2.65 -10.52 -10.30
CA ALA A 7 2.44 -11.75 -11.06
C ALA A 7 3.34 -11.78 -12.29
N TRP A 8 3.53 -10.63 -12.95
CA TRP A 8 4.47 -10.50 -14.06
C TRP A 8 5.91 -10.79 -13.60
N VAL A 9 6.36 -10.18 -12.49
CA VAL A 9 7.69 -10.39 -11.90
C VAL A 9 7.93 -11.86 -11.59
N ASN A 10 6.96 -12.52 -10.95
CA ASN A 10 7.06 -13.93 -10.60
C ASN A 10 7.19 -14.83 -11.85
N ARG A 11 6.39 -14.58 -12.88
CA ARG A 11 6.47 -15.28 -14.16
C ARG A 11 7.84 -15.10 -14.83
N PHE A 12 8.28 -13.85 -14.95
CA PHE A 12 9.54 -13.50 -15.60
C PHE A 12 10.76 -14.13 -14.91
N LEU A 13 10.84 -14.08 -13.58
CA LEU A 13 11.94 -14.68 -12.84
C LEU A 13 11.96 -16.21 -12.95
N ARG A 14 10.80 -16.86 -12.95
CA ARG A 14 10.71 -18.32 -13.19
C ARG A 14 11.21 -18.70 -14.58
N GLU A 15 10.82 -17.96 -15.61
CA GLU A 15 11.29 -18.16 -16.98
C GLU A 15 12.79 -17.90 -17.12
N ALA A 16 13.36 -17.00 -16.32
CA ALA A 16 14.79 -16.74 -16.22
C ALA A 16 15.57 -17.78 -15.36
N GLY A 17 14.91 -18.82 -14.84
CA GLY A 17 15.53 -19.90 -14.09
C GLY A 17 15.69 -19.65 -12.58
N PHE A 18 15.02 -18.64 -12.03
CA PHE A 18 15.05 -18.37 -10.58
C PHE A 18 14.06 -19.29 -9.85
N SER A 19 14.57 -20.05 -8.87
CA SER A 19 13.76 -20.98 -8.06
C SER A 19 13.14 -20.35 -6.83
N ALA A 20 13.65 -19.17 -6.39
CA ALA A 20 13.17 -18.51 -5.18
C ALA A 20 11.74 -18.01 -5.34
N GLN A 21 10.92 -18.21 -4.31
CA GLN A 21 9.55 -17.69 -4.27
C GLN A 21 9.54 -16.21 -3.86
N ILE A 22 8.56 -15.46 -4.38
CA ILE A 22 8.32 -14.09 -3.92
C ILE A 22 7.57 -14.15 -2.60
N GLY A 23 8.20 -13.62 -1.54
CA GLY A 23 7.61 -13.44 -0.22
C GLY A 23 6.99 -12.06 -0.07
N TYR A 24 5.86 -12.02 0.61
CA TYR A 24 5.19 -10.80 1.03
C TYR A 24 5.32 -10.62 2.55
N ASP A 25 4.75 -9.56 3.09
CA ASP A 25 4.92 -9.18 4.49
C ASP A 25 4.80 -10.35 5.47
N ASP A 26 3.82 -11.23 5.29
CA ASP A 26 3.61 -12.40 6.16
C ASP A 26 4.83 -13.35 6.23
N ALA A 27 5.60 -13.44 5.15
CA ALA A 27 6.81 -14.26 5.06
C ALA A 27 8.11 -13.45 5.27
N ILE A 28 8.10 -12.18 4.96
CA ILE A 28 9.28 -11.29 4.98
C ILE A 28 9.50 -10.65 6.36
N ASP A 29 8.43 -10.24 7.06
CA ASP A 29 8.57 -9.59 8.36
C ASP A 29 9.25 -10.48 9.41
N PRO A 30 8.94 -11.79 9.53
CA PRO A 30 9.68 -12.68 10.44
C PRO A 30 11.17 -12.80 10.10
N LEU A 31 11.54 -12.69 8.82
CA LEU A 31 12.96 -12.72 8.42
C LEU A 31 13.69 -11.45 8.86
N TRP A 32 13.04 -10.29 8.81
CA TRP A 32 13.59 -9.06 9.35
C TRP A 32 13.79 -9.12 10.85
N GLU A 33 12.79 -9.60 11.60
CA GLU A 33 12.90 -9.78 13.06
C GLU A 33 14.08 -10.71 13.41
N LYS A 34 14.18 -11.84 12.71
CA LYS A 34 15.29 -12.79 12.89
C LYS A 34 16.65 -12.19 12.49
N ALA A 35 16.72 -11.40 11.42
CA ALA A 35 17.95 -10.74 10.99
C ALA A 35 18.46 -9.73 12.03
N VAL A 36 17.56 -8.97 12.64
CA VAL A 36 17.88 -8.05 13.74
C VAL A 36 18.40 -8.80 14.95
N LEU A 37 17.71 -9.88 15.36
CA LEU A 37 18.12 -10.71 16.49
C LEU A 37 19.53 -11.30 16.28
N LEU A 38 19.79 -11.86 15.08
CA LEU A 38 21.10 -12.44 14.75
C LEU A 38 22.23 -11.42 14.67
N ALA A 39 21.93 -10.18 14.30
CA ALA A 39 22.93 -9.12 14.22
C ALA A 39 23.46 -8.72 15.61
N ASN A 40 22.67 -8.94 16.64
CA ASN A 40 22.99 -8.65 18.05
C ASN A 40 23.68 -7.27 18.21
N ILE A 41 23.03 -6.23 17.69
CA ILE A 41 23.52 -4.86 17.67
C ILE A 41 22.75 -4.01 18.67
N ASP A 42 23.45 -3.10 19.33
CA ASP A 42 22.83 -2.12 20.25
C ASP A 42 22.42 -0.87 19.47
N LEU A 43 21.26 -0.92 18.80
CA LEU A 43 20.63 0.23 18.16
C LEU A 43 19.11 0.19 18.49
N PRO A 44 18.51 1.35 18.83
CA PRO A 44 17.12 1.43 19.28
C PRO A 44 16.11 1.39 18.10
N PHE A 45 16.31 0.49 17.14
CA PHE A 45 15.47 0.42 15.96
C PHE A 45 14.75 -0.93 15.88
N GLU A 46 13.47 -0.88 15.56
CA GLU A 46 12.66 -2.06 15.26
C GLU A 46 12.97 -2.63 13.86
N SER A 47 12.52 -3.86 13.60
CA SER A 47 12.70 -4.53 12.31
C SER A 47 12.15 -3.73 11.13
N SER A 48 11.06 -3.00 11.34
CA SER A 48 10.44 -2.10 10.36
C SER A 48 11.38 -1.01 9.84
N PHE A 49 12.23 -0.45 10.72
CA PHE A 49 13.24 0.54 10.33
C PHE A 49 14.24 -0.03 9.33
N TYR A 50 14.75 -1.24 9.56
CA TYR A 50 15.72 -1.89 8.68
C TYR A 50 15.09 -2.28 7.34
N LYS A 51 13.85 -2.76 7.35
CA LYS A 51 13.06 -3.06 6.14
C LYS A 51 12.88 -1.81 5.27
N GLU A 52 12.52 -0.68 5.86
CA GLU A 52 12.39 0.59 5.13
C GLU A 52 13.73 1.11 4.63
N GLU A 53 14.78 1.02 5.44
CA GLU A 53 16.12 1.44 5.05
C GLU A 53 16.66 0.61 3.88
N TRP A 54 16.41 -0.70 3.91
CA TRP A 54 16.69 -1.61 2.80
C TRP A 54 15.99 -1.18 1.52
N ASN A 55 14.69 -1.01 1.57
CA ASN A 55 13.89 -0.69 0.38
C ASN A 55 14.19 0.70 -0.18
N ARG A 56 14.26 1.72 0.69
CA ARG A 56 14.35 3.13 0.27
C ARG A 56 15.78 3.61 0.02
N ILE A 57 16.78 2.97 0.62
CA ILE A 57 18.18 3.39 0.50
C ILE A 57 18.99 2.33 -0.25
N VAL A 58 18.99 1.08 0.21
CA VAL A 58 19.86 0.05 -0.37
C VAL A 58 19.40 -0.32 -1.78
N ILE A 59 18.18 -0.76 -1.92
CA ILE A 59 17.65 -1.21 -3.23
C ILE A 59 17.41 -0.01 -4.15
N ALA A 60 16.77 1.06 -3.64
CA ALA A 60 16.45 2.23 -4.46
C ALA A 60 17.68 2.94 -5.05
N GLN A 61 18.85 2.89 -4.38
CA GLN A 61 20.09 3.50 -4.84
C GLN A 61 21.13 2.48 -5.31
N GLU A 62 20.75 1.20 -5.45
CA GLU A 62 21.66 0.10 -5.83
C GLU A 62 22.89 -0.02 -4.91
N ALA A 63 22.71 0.33 -3.63
CA ALA A 63 23.75 0.35 -2.62
C ALA A 63 23.94 -1.03 -1.98
N LEU A 64 24.10 -2.07 -2.81
CA LEU A 64 24.12 -3.50 -2.42
C LEU A 64 25.45 -3.95 -1.79
N THR A 65 26.36 -3.04 -1.46
CA THR A 65 27.59 -3.31 -0.72
C THR A 65 27.73 -2.33 0.43
N LEU A 66 28.43 -2.72 1.50
CA LEU A 66 28.69 -1.85 2.64
C LEU A 66 29.30 -0.49 2.20
N GLU A 67 30.26 -0.53 1.27
CA GLU A 67 30.91 0.69 0.78
C GLU A 67 29.92 1.64 0.11
N LYS A 68 29.03 1.13 -0.76
CA LYS A 68 28.00 1.91 -1.42
C LYS A 68 26.98 2.42 -0.42
N TYR A 69 26.51 1.57 0.51
CA TYR A 69 25.55 1.96 1.52
C TYR A 69 26.05 3.07 2.44
N VAL A 70 27.32 3.00 2.87
CA VAL A 70 27.90 4.06 3.71
C VAL A 70 27.95 5.42 2.98
N LYS A 71 28.05 5.42 1.65
CA LYS A 71 28.04 6.65 0.81
C LYS A 71 26.63 7.06 0.36
N ALA A 72 25.63 6.19 0.48
CA ALA A 72 24.27 6.46 0.01
C ALA A 72 23.63 7.67 0.72
N THR A 73 22.83 8.43 -0.01
CA THR A 73 22.09 9.57 0.53
C THR A 73 20.83 9.07 1.27
N ARG A 74 20.49 9.74 2.38
CA ARG A 74 19.34 9.33 3.24
C ARG A 74 18.33 10.47 3.41
N ASN A 75 17.99 11.14 2.30
CA ASN A 75 17.01 12.20 2.31
C ASN A 75 15.63 11.66 2.71
N GLY A 76 14.92 12.37 3.57
CA GLY A 76 13.58 12.01 4.02
C GLY A 76 13.49 10.81 4.97
N ARG A 77 14.62 10.43 5.64
CA ARG A 77 14.62 9.30 6.61
C ARG A 77 14.49 9.73 8.08
N GLY A 78 14.37 11.02 8.38
CA GLY A 78 14.23 11.53 9.75
C GLY A 78 15.39 11.21 10.70
N THR A 79 15.78 9.95 10.81
CA THR A 79 16.85 9.47 11.71
C THR A 79 18.23 9.58 11.10
N ARG A 80 19.14 10.31 11.75
CA ARG A 80 20.56 10.38 11.33
C ARG A 80 21.32 9.11 11.68
N LEU A 81 22.00 8.52 10.68
CA LEU A 81 22.96 7.43 10.86
C LEU A 81 24.36 7.92 10.49
N ASP A 82 25.27 7.99 11.45
CA ASP A 82 26.69 8.17 11.21
C ASP A 82 27.31 6.90 10.57
N ARG A 83 28.58 6.99 10.18
CA ARG A 83 29.28 5.88 9.53
C ARG A 83 29.31 4.61 10.42
N LYS A 84 29.50 4.74 11.73
CA LYS A 84 29.56 3.61 12.65
C LYS A 84 28.20 2.91 12.74
N LYS A 85 27.13 3.68 12.90
CA LYS A 85 25.76 3.14 12.92
C LYS A 85 25.41 2.46 11.59
N ARG A 86 25.80 3.03 10.44
CA ARG A 86 25.58 2.38 9.14
C ARG A 86 26.30 1.03 9.02
N MET A 87 27.52 0.90 9.57
CA MET A 87 28.21 -0.39 9.60
C MET A 87 27.49 -1.42 10.47
N LEU A 88 26.88 -1.01 11.59
CA LEU A 88 26.05 -1.89 12.41
C LEU A 88 24.76 -2.29 11.69
N VAL A 89 24.06 -1.32 11.09
CA VAL A 89 22.85 -1.57 10.28
C VAL A 89 23.15 -2.56 9.15
N TRP A 90 24.33 -2.46 8.53
CA TRP A 90 24.73 -3.36 7.44
C TRP A 90 24.80 -4.83 7.88
N LYS A 91 25.16 -5.13 9.13
CA LYS A 91 25.14 -6.51 9.66
C LYS A 91 23.72 -7.12 9.60
N VAL A 92 22.70 -6.31 9.87
CA VAL A 92 21.32 -6.77 9.74
C VAL A 92 21.00 -7.11 8.29
N PHE A 93 21.46 -6.30 7.34
CA PHE A 93 21.25 -6.55 5.91
C PHE A 93 21.96 -7.82 5.43
N GLU A 94 23.18 -8.09 5.89
CA GLU A 94 23.90 -9.34 5.58
C GLU A 94 23.13 -10.56 6.10
N ASN A 95 22.63 -10.51 7.35
CA ASN A 95 21.80 -11.56 7.90
C ASN A 95 20.50 -11.74 7.12
N TYR A 96 19.82 -10.64 6.76
CA TYR A 96 18.60 -10.68 5.97
C TYR A 96 18.82 -11.32 4.60
N GLN A 97 19.87 -10.94 3.89
CA GLN A 97 20.24 -11.55 2.60
C GLN A 97 20.51 -13.06 2.74
N THR A 98 21.22 -13.45 3.80
CA THR A 98 21.50 -14.85 4.10
C THR A 98 20.21 -15.63 4.34
N LEU A 99 19.32 -15.10 5.19
CA LEU A 99 18.03 -15.70 5.50
C LEU A 99 17.13 -15.82 4.27
N MET A 100 17.08 -14.80 3.41
CA MET A 100 16.34 -14.89 2.14
C MET A 100 16.86 -16.04 1.27
N LYS A 101 18.19 -16.16 1.18
CA LYS A 101 18.83 -17.22 0.39
C LYS A 101 18.55 -18.61 0.96
N GLU A 102 18.71 -18.80 2.27
CA GLU A 102 18.45 -20.06 2.96
C GLU A 102 16.99 -20.51 2.83
N ASN A 103 16.04 -19.59 2.91
CA ASN A 103 14.62 -19.88 2.78
C ASN A 103 14.14 -19.91 1.33
N GLN A 104 15.01 -19.67 0.35
CA GLN A 104 14.67 -19.58 -1.07
C GLN A 104 13.53 -18.58 -1.34
N ILE A 105 13.55 -17.44 -0.65
CA ILE A 105 12.56 -16.35 -0.75
C ILE A 105 13.25 -15.11 -1.28
N ARG A 106 12.50 -14.30 -2.06
CA ARG A 106 12.85 -12.93 -2.44
C ARG A 106 11.73 -11.99 -1.98
N ASP A 107 12.07 -10.85 -1.40
CA ASP A 107 11.07 -9.78 -1.26
C ASP A 107 10.76 -9.17 -2.63
N ILE A 108 9.56 -8.61 -2.77
CA ILE A 108 9.06 -8.11 -4.06
C ILE A 108 9.92 -6.96 -4.62
N ASN A 109 10.48 -6.07 -3.78
CA ASN A 109 11.32 -4.97 -4.25
C ASN A 109 12.67 -5.47 -4.79
N THR A 110 13.28 -6.42 -4.10
CA THR A 110 14.50 -7.10 -4.59
C THR A 110 14.21 -7.84 -5.90
N ALA A 111 13.08 -8.54 -5.99
CA ALA A 111 12.66 -9.24 -7.21
C ALA A 111 12.47 -8.28 -8.40
N MET A 112 11.81 -7.14 -8.20
CA MET A 112 11.64 -6.08 -9.22
C MET A 112 12.99 -5.52 -9.69
N TYR A 113 13.91 -5.28 -8.73
CA TYR A 113 15.26 -4.85 -9.04
C TYR A 113 16.01 -5.89 -9.89
N GLU A 114 15.97 -7.18 -9.51
CA GLU A 114 16.59 -8.26 -10.28
C GLU A 114 16.01 -8.35 -11.69
N CYS A 115 14.69 -8.25 -11.87
CA CYS A 115 14.03 -8.18 -13.18
C CYS A 115 14.57 -7.02 -14.02
N THR A 116 14.66 -5.83 -13.41
CA THR A 116 15.19 -4.65 -14.11
C THR A 116 16.61 -4.87 -14.63
N LYS A 117 17.48 -5.47 -13.80
CA LYS A 117 18.86 -5.77 -14.19
C LYS A 117 18.95 -6.81 -15.32
N LEU A 118 18.14 -7.86 -15.24
CA LEU A 118 18.08 -8.87 -16.29
C LEU A 118 17.62 -8.28 -17.63
N LEU A 119 16.59 -7.42 -17.61
CA LEU A 119 16.10 -6.73 -18.79
C LEU A 119 17.19 -5.84 -19.41
N GLN A 120 17.87 -5.04 -18.58
CA GLN A 120 18.97 -4.17 -19.04
C GLN A 120 20.12 -4.98 -19.64
N ALA A 121 20.48 -6.10 -19.03
CA ALA A 121 21.56 -6.98 -19.50
C ALA A 121 21.18 -7.74 -20.78
N SER A 122 19.90 -7.99 -21.04
CA SER A 122 19.45 -8.72 -22.22
C SER A 122 19.60 -7.94 -23.54
N GLY A 123 19.85 -6.63 -23.49
CA GLY A 123 19.93 -5.75 -24.63
C GLY A 123 18.61 -5.59 -25.42
N LYS A 124 17.49 -6.11 -24.90
CA LYS A 124 16.17 -5.94 -25.53
C LYS A 124 15.72 -4.48 -25.40
N LYS A 125 15.29 -3.88 -26.50
CA LYS A 125 14.91 -2.46 -26.53
C LYS A 125 13.62 -2.16 -25.75
N ALA A 126 12.61 -3.01 -25.86
CA ALA A 126 11.34 -2.93 -25.13
C ALA A 126 10.65 -4.29 -25.14
N ILE A 127 9.85 -4.58 -24.12
CA ILE A 127 8.93 -5.73 -24.11
C ILE A 127 7.52 -5.29 -24.52
N TYR A 128 7.10 -4.11 -24.06
CA TYR A 128 5.81 -3.52 -24.37
C TYR A 128 5.99 -2.16 -25.03
N ALA A 129 5.26 -1.91 -26.11
CA ALA A 129 5.26 -0.62 -26.78
C ALA A 129 4.54 0.46 -25.97
N ASN A 130 3.48 0.07 -25.23
CA ASN A 130 2.69 0.96 -24.40
C ASN A 130 2.34 0.25 -23.10
N ILE A 131 2.43 0.97 -21.99
CA ILE A 131 2.09 0.48 -20.65
C ILE A 131 1.08 1.44 -20.03
N ILE A 132 -0.04 0.92 -19.54
CA ILE A 132 -1.04 1.65 -18.77
C ILE A 132 -0.97 1.17 -17.33
N ILE A 133 -0.83 2.10 -16.42
CA ILE A 133 -0.70 1.85 -14.98
C ILE A 133 -1.92 2.42 -14.28
N ASP A 134 -2.61 1.58 -13.53
CA ASP A 134 -3.66 1.99 -12.60
C ASP A 134 -3.12 1.98 -11.16
N GLU A 135 -3.68 2.82 -10.29
CA GLU A 135 -3.26 2.98 -8.88
C GLU A 135 -1.76 3.32 -8.74
N GLY A 136 -1.25 4.16 -9.63
CA GLY A 136 0.19 4.49 -9.70
C GLY A 136 0.79 4.99 -8.38
N GLN A 137 0.00 5.63 -7.50
CA GLN A 137 0.46 6.11 -6.19
C GLN A 137 0.92 5.00 -5.24
N ASP A 138 0.57 3.73 -5.49
CA ASP A 138 0.95 2.61 -4.65
C ASP A 138 2.30 1.98 -5.05
N PHE A 139 2.83 2.35 -6.20
CA PHE A 139 4.04 1.75 -6.73
C PHE A 139 5.30 2.31 -6.05
N SER A 140 6.30 1.43 -5.88
CA SER A 140 7.63 1.82 -5.38
C SER A 140 8.53 2.34 -6.51
N ASP A 141 9.64 2.98 -6.15
CA ASP A 141 10.67 3.38 -7.11
C ASP A 141 11.14 2.20 -7.98
N ASN A 142 11.27 1.01 -7.38
CA ASN A 142 11.69 -0.18 -8.12
C ASN A 142 10.63 -0.69 -9.11
N ALA A 143 9.36 -0.55 -8.75
CA ALA A 143 8.27 -0.85 -9.67
C ALA A 143 8.32 0.07 -10.89
N TYR A 144 8.49 1.37 -10.68
CA TYR A 144 8.59 2.34 -11.78
C TYR A 144 9.84 2.15 -12.64
N ARG A 145 10.99 1.81 -12.04
CA ARG A 145 12.19 1.46 -12.82
C ARG A 145 12.01 0.21 -13.64
N LEU A 146 11.34 -0.81 -13.08
CA LEU A 146 10.99 -2.00 -13.84
C LEU A 146 10.05 -1.65 -15.01
N ILE A 147 9.03 -0.85 -14.77
CA ILE A 147 8.10 -0.39 -15.82
C ILE A 147 8.86 0.37 -16.93
N ARG A 148 9.79 1.26 -16.55
CA ARG A 148 10.61 1.94 -17.52
C ARG A 148 11.47 0.97 -18.35
N ALA A 149 12.05 -0.04 -17.70
CA ALA A 149 12.83 -1.07 -18.40
C ALA A 149 11.94 -1.93 -19.34
N LEU A 150 10.69 -2.18 -18.97
CA LEU A 150 9.72 -2.90 -19.80
C LEU A 150 9.29 -2.10 -21.04
N ALA A 151 9.13 -0.79 -20.89
CA ALA A 151 8.77 0.10 -22.02
C ALA A 151 9.99 0.49 -22.89
N GLY A 152 11.22 0.25 -22.41
CA GLY A 152 12.46 0.56 -23.13
C GLY A 152 12.81 2.06 -23.11
N GLU A 153 13.31 2.60 -24.22
CA GLU A 153 13.62 4.03 -24.36
C GLU A 153 12.32 4.87 -24.40
N GLU A 154 12.39 6.09 -23.89
CA GLU A 154 11.24 7.01 -23.86
C GLU A 154 10.79 7.34 -25.29
N HIS A 155 9.50 7.18 -25.54
CA HIS A 155 8.85 7.59 -26.79
C HIS A 155 7.42 8.08 -26.54
N SER A 156 6.79 8.63 -27.58
CA SER A 156 5.42 9.15 -27.45
C SER A 156 4.43 8.06 -27.04
N ASN A 157 3.65 8.34 -25.99
CA ASN A 157 2.60 7.46 -25.44
C ASN A 157 3.11 6.10 -24.93
N ASP A 158 4.35 6.00 -24.51
CA ASP A 158 4.95 4.76 -24.00
C ASP A 158 4.38 4.34 -22.63
N ILE A 159 4.18 5.29 -21.70
CA ILE A 159 3.64 5.03 -20.38
C ILE A 159 2.49 6.01 -20.09
N PHE A 160 1.36 5.48 -19.64
CA PHE A 160 0.22 6.23 -19.15
C PHE A 160 -0.07 5.83 -17.71
N ILE A 161 -0.07 6.80 -16.78
CA ILE A 161 -0.22 6.56 -15.35
C ILE A 161 -1.52 7.19 -14.88
N VAL A 162 -2.34 6.42 -14.18
CA VAL A 162 -3.51 6.89 -13.45
C VAL A 162 -3.28 6.63 -11.97
N GLY A 163 -3.59 7.61 -11.13
CA GLY A 163 -3.41 7.49 -9.69
C GLY A 163 -4.03 8.66 -8.94
N ASP A 164 -4.19 8.49 -7.64
CA ASP A 164 -4.70 9.51 -6.72
C ASP A 164 -3.77 9.59 -5.50
N ALA A 165 -3.01 10.68 -5.41
CA ALA A 165 -2.05 10.89 -4.33
C ALA A 165 -2.70 10.91 -2.94
N HIS A 166 -3.98 11.34 -2.82
CA HIS A 166 -4.73 11.36 -1.57
C HIS A 166 -5.10 9.95 -1.07
N GLN A 167 -5.14 8.96 -1.97
CA GLN A 167 -5.39 7.55 -1.64
C GLN A 167 -4.12 6.76 -1.34
N ARG A 168 -2.99 7.41 -1.15
CA ARG A 168 -1.72 6.77 -0.82
C ARG A 168 -1.76 6.23 0.60
N ILE A 169 -1.86 4.91 0.75
CA ILE A 169 -1.86 4.20 2.04
C ILE A 169 -0.51 3.54 2.36
N TYR A 170 0.40 3.50 1.39
CA TYR A 170 1.74 2.97 1.56
C TYR A 170 2.74 4.13 1.67
N ARG A 171 3.82 3.92 2.46
CA ARG A 171 4.87 4.93 2.68
C ARG A 171 5.80 5.14 1.46
N ASN A 172 5.41 4.70 0.27
CA ASN A 172 6.17 4.92 -0.95
C ASN A 172 5.93 6.34 -1.46
N HIS A 173 7.00 7.08 -1.72
CA HIS A 173 6.97 8.40 -2.33
C HIS A 173 7.91 8.39 -3.54
N PRO A 174 7.55 7.72 -4.64
CA PRO A 174 8.40 7.65 -5.82
C PRO A 174 8.51 9.03 -6.47
N THR A 175 9.73 9.39 -6.86
CA THR A 175 9.95 10.53 -7.75
C THR A 175 10.09 9.96 -9.16
N LEU A 176 9.07 10.14 -10.01
CA LEU A 176 9.01 9.53 -11.35
C LEU A 176 10.21 9.89 -12.22
N SER A 177 10.67 11.14 -12.16
CA SER A 177 11.87 11.58 -12.89
C SER A 177 13.13 10.81 -12.50
N LYS A 178 13.29 10.41 -11.23
CA LYS A 178 14.41 9.57 -10.76
C LYS A 178 14.28 8.11 -11.22
N CYS A 179 13.09 7.72 -11.61
CA CYS A 179 12.83 6.38 -12.17
C CYS A 179 12.92 6.35 -13.71
N GLY A 180 13.31 7.47 -14.33
CA GLY A 180 13.42 7.59 -15.79
C GLY A 180 12.08 7.84 -16.49
N ILE A 181 11.08 8.35 -15.76
CA ILE A 181 9.76 8.67 -16.29
C ILE A 181 9.54 10.18 -16.13
N ASN A 182 9.50 10.90 -17.22
CA ASN A 182 9.29 12.35 -17.21
C ASN A 182 7.80 12.67 -17.46
N ILE A 183 7.13 13.22 -16.45
CA ILE A 183 5.71 13.63 -16.54
C ILE A 183 5.51 15.14 -16.56
N ARG A 184 6.58 15.94 -16.49
CA ARG A 184 6.46 17.40 -16.45
C ARG A 184 5.73 17.93 -17.68
N GLY A 185 4.66 18.70 -17.42
CA GLY A 185 3.80 19.25 -18.46
C GLY A 185 2.94 18.22 -19.19
N ARG A 186 2.90 16.97 -18.71
CA ARG A 186 2.09 15.87 -19.27
C ARG A 186 1.05 15.36 -18.27
N SER A 187 0.95 15.95 -17.09
CA SER A 187 -0.03 15.59 -16.07
C SER A 187 -1.33 16.38 -16.25
N SER A 188 -2.42 15.78 -15.83
CA SER A 188 -3.76 16.35 -15.89
C SER A 188 -4.57 15.88 -14.68
N ILE A 189 -5.19 16.80 -13.96
CA ILE A 189 -6.02 16.48 -12.79
C ILE A 189 -7.48 16.37 -13.25
N LEU A 190 -8.11 15.22 -12.95
CA LEU A 190 -9.55 15.03 -13.12
C LEU A 190 -10.30 15.78 -12.01
N LYS A 191 -11.14 16.74 -12.41
CA LYS A 191 -11.84 17.64 -11.47
C LYS A 191 -13.25 17.16 -11.10
N ILE A 192 -13.77 16.16 -11.79
CA ILE A 192 -15.13 15.68 -11.60
C ILE A 192 -15.08 14.27 -11.01
N ASN A 193 -15.71 14.11 -9.85
CA ASN A 193 -15.90 12.83 -9.20
C ASN A 193 -17.31 12.31 -9.52
N TYR A 194 -17.37 11.11 -10.10
CA TYR A 194 -18.62 10.42 -10.45
C TYR A 194 -18.99 9.33 -9.44
N ARG A 195 -18.09 8.96 -8.54
CA ARG A 195 -18.21 7.77 -7.68
C ARG A 195 -18.93 8.08 -6.38
N THR A 196 -18.52 9.15 -5.69
CA THR A 196 -19.07 9.49 -4.37
C THR A 196 -19.90 10.77 -4.43
N THR A 197 -20.79 10.94 -3.45
CA THR A 197 -21.55 12.19 -3.28
C THR A 197 -20.64 13.32 -2.81
N GLU A 198 -21.05 14.56 -3.04
CA GLU A 198 -20.31 15.74 -2.64
C GLU A 198 -20.13 15.82 -1.12
N GLU A 199 -21.14 15.37 -0.36
CA GLU A 199 -21.15 15.32 1.10
C GLU A 199 -20.07 14.36 1.62
N ILE A 200 -20.01 13.13 1.06
CA ILE A 200 -18.96 12.14 1.40
C ILE A 200 -17.59 12.69 1.04
N ARG A 201 -17.43 13.29 -0.16
CA ARG A 201 -16.16 13.87 -0.60
C ARG A 201 -15.69 14.97 0.36
N LYS A 202 -16.55 15.94 0.69
CA LYS A 202 -16.24 17.04 1.61
C LYS A 202 -15.83 16.53 2.98
N HIS A 203 -16.56 15.53 3.50
CA HIS A 203 -16.25 14.95 4.80
C HIS A 203 -14.89 14.25 4.80
N ALA A 204 -14.58 13.48 3.74
CA ALA A 204 -13.29 12.82 3.59
C ALA A 204 -12.12 13.81 3.45
N PHE A 205 -12.28 14.85 2.63
CA PHE A 205 -11.24 15.87 2.46
C PHE A 205 -11.04 16.75 3.71
N ALA A 206 -12.08 16.95 4.52
CA ALA A 206 -11.95 17.67 5.79
C ALA A 206 -10.94 17.00 6.76
N LEU A 207 -10.77 15.69 6.67
CA LEU A 207 -9.77 14.95 7.45
C LEU A 207 -8.33 15.22 6.97
N LEU A 208 -8.15 15.70 5.75
CA LEU A 208 -6.85 15.90 5.10
C LEU A 208 -6.37 17.35 5.15
N ASN A 209 -7.15 18.28 5.71
CA ASN A 209 -6.89 19.73 5.66
C ASN A 209 -5.54 20.19 6.23
N SER A 210 -4.85 19.36 7.01
CA SER A 210 -3.52 19.67 7.57
C SER A 210 -2.38 18.91 6.88
N VAL A 211 -2.67 18.13 5.84
CA VAL A 211 -1.69 17.27 5.16
C VAL A 211 -1.44 17.79 3.76
N SER A 212 -0.17 18.05 3.42
CA SER A 212 0.23 18.36 2.06
C SER A 212 0.50 17.06 1.28
N PHE A 213 -0.05 16.96 0.09
CA PHE A 213 0.16 15.83 -0.81
C PHE A 213 1.06 16.27 -1.97
N ASP A 214 2.03 15.43 -2.30
CA ASP A 214 2.83 15.52 -3.51
C ASP A 214 2.01 14.94 -4.68
N ASP A 215 1.88 15.68 -5.76
CA ASP A 215 1.15 15.29 -6.98
C ASP A 215 1.90 14.24 -7.84
N MET A 216 2.97 13.62 -7.31
CA MET A 216 3.89 12.70 -7.97
C MET A 216 4.83 13.37 -9.01
N ASP A 217 4.68 14.67 -9.27
CA ASP A 217 5.53 15.47 -10.16
C ASP A 217 6.44 16.44 -9.37
N GLY A 218 6.23 16.53 -8.05
CA GLY A 218 6.99 17.37 -7.13
C GLY A 218 6.31 18.67 -6.74
N ASP A 219 5.10 18.91 -7.22
CA ASP A 219 4.24 20.02 -6.79
C ASP A 219 3.28 19.56 -5.67
N ILE A 220 2.63 20.52 -4.99
CA ILE A 220 1.68 20.24 -3.93
C ILE A 220 0.26 20.26 -4.49
N ASP A 221 -0.47 19.15 -4.32
CA ASP A 221 -1.90 19.08 -4.60
C ASP A 221 -2.69 19.43 -3.33
N LEU A 222 -3.52 20.47 -3.41
CA LEU A 222 -4.38 20.92 -2.32
C LEU A 222 -5.75 20.24 -2.31
N GLY A 223 -6.08 19.44 -3.33
CA GLY A 223 -7.33 18.67 -3.42
C GLY A 223 -8.63 19.48 -3.54
N ASP A 224 -8.58 20.79 -3.51
CA ASP A 224 -9.73 21.69 -3.46
C ASP A 224 -10.47 21.90 -4.81
N LYS A 225 -9.88 21.38 -5.89
CA LYS A 225 -10.37 21.60 -7.27
C LYS A 225 -11.33 20.52 -7.76
N CYS A 226 -11.59 19.48 -6.97
CA CYS A 226 -12.48 18.39 -7.35
C CYS A 226 -13.90 18.62 -6.82
N GLN A 227 -14.90 18.28 -7.62
CA GLN A 227 -16.33 18.35 -7.27
C GLN A 227 -17.01 17.06 -7.63
N SER A 228 -17.98 16.62 -6.81
CA SER A 228 -18.83 15.49 -7.17
C SER A 228 -20.08 15.98 -7.91
N LEU A 229 -20.52 15.20 -8.90
CA LEU A 229 -21.77 15.50 -9.64
C LEU A 229 -23.02 15.08 -8.89
N THR A 230 -22.90 14.16 -7.95
CA THR A 230 -24.02 13.61 -7.20
C THR A 230 -24.03 14.17 -5.79
N HIS A 231 -25.25 14.34 -5.25
CA HIS A 231 -25.51 14.72 -3.87
C HIS A 231 -26.23 13.61 -3.12
N GLY A 232 -26.08 13.54 -1.81
CA GLY A 232 -26.69 12.55 -0.95
C GLY A 232 -26.77 13.00 0.49
N GLU A 233 -27.01 12.08 1.39
CA GLU A 233 -27.05 12.38 2.81
C GLU A 233 -25.64 12.62 3.36
N GLU A 234 -25.54 13.44 4.41
CA GLU A 234 -24.29 13.64 5.14
C GLU A 234 -23.83 12.35 5.82
N PRO A 235 -22.52 12.05 5.84
CA PRO A 235 -21.99 10.92 6.58
C PRO A 235 -22.39 10.98 8.06
N ILE A 236 -22.87 9.87 8.60
CA ILE A 236 -23.30 9.78 9.99
C ILE A 236 -22.08 9.47 10.87
N LEU A 237 -21.79 10.34 11.83
CA LEU A 237 -20.80 10.11 12.89
C LEU A 237 -21.53 9.84 14.20
N LYS A 238 -21.37 8.66 14.78
CA LYS A 238 -22.06 8.25 16.00
C LYS A 238 -21.10 7.61 17.00
N GLY A 239 -21.15 8.09 18.24
CA GLY A 239 -20.40 7.52 19.36
C GLY A 239 -21.26 6.54 20.16
N PHE A 240 -20.61 5.54 20.78
CA PHE A 240 -21.24 4.51 21.59
C PHE A 240 -20.48 4.36 22.92
N ALA A 241 -21.17 3.90 23.96
CA ALA A 241 -20.53 3.69 25.25
C ALA A 241 -19.59 2.46 25.26
N ASN A 242 -19.89 1.47 24.42
CA ASN A 242 -19.08 0.25 24.28
C ASN A 242 -19.26 -0.40 22.90
N ALA A 243 -18.40 -1.38 22.61
CA ALA A 243 -18.39 -2.08 21.31
C ALA A 243 -19.68 -2.87 21.01
N ASN A 244 -20.39 -3.35 22.05
CA ASN A 244 -21.66 -4.06 21.84
C ASN A 244 -22.75 -3.11 21.33
N GLU A 245 -22.85 -1.92 21.91
CA GLU A 245 -23.82 -0.91 21.43
C GLU A 245 -23.51 -0.46 19.99
N GLU A 246 -22.23 -0.31 19.63
CA GLU A 246 -21.81 -0.03 18.27
C GLU A 246 -22.27 -1.15 17.31
N PHE A 247 -22.00 -2.41 17.68
CA PHE A 247 -22.40 -3.56 16.86
C PHE A 247 -23.93 -3.66 16.70
N GLU A 248 -24.68 -3.51 17.79
CA GLU A 248 -26.15 -3.55 17.73
C GLU A 248 -26.73 -2.45 16.82
N TYR A 249 -26.12 -1.27 16.84
CA TYR A 249 -26.50 -0.21 15.92
C TYR A 249 -26.19 -0.58 14.46
N ILE A 250 -24.97 -1.08 14.17
CA ILE A 250 -24.60 -1.52 12.82
C ILE A 250 -25.55 -2.65 12.36
N LEU A 251 -25.83 -3.61 13.24
CA LEU A 251 -26.75 -4.71 12.95
C LEU A 251 -28.15 -4.22 12.62
N SER A 252 -28.68 -3.25 13.40
CA SER A 252 -29.99 -2.67 13.16
C SER A 252 -30.05 -1.95 11.80
N GLU A 253 -29.01 -1.21 11.44
CA GLU A 253 -28.93 -0.53 10.15
C GLU A 253 -28.81 -1.52 8.98
N VAL A 254 -28.01 -2.58 9.13
CA VAL A 254 -27.91 -3.64 8.12
C VAL A 254 -29.27 -4.28 7.87
N ARG A 255 -30.01 -4.63 8.92
CA ARG A 255 -31.37 -5.19 8.78
C ARG A 255 -32.34 -4.21 8.14
N ARG A 256 -32.31 -2.94 8.56
CA ARG A 256 -33.13 -1.88 7.97
C ARG A 256 -32.87 -1.72 6.47
N LEU A 257 -31.61 -1.78 6.06
CA LEU A 257 -31.23 -1.71 4.65
C LEU A 257 -31.69 -2.94 3.88
N GLU A 258 -31.55 -4.14 4.45
CA GLU A 258 -32.00 -5.38 3.84
C GLU A 258 -33.54 -5.40 3.69
N ASP A 259 -34.29 -4.98 4.71
CA ASP A 259 -35.75 -4.85 4.67
C ASP A 259 -36.21 -3.85 3.60
N ASN A 260 -35.41 -2.84 3.29
CA ASN A 260 -35.61 -1.89 2.21
C ASN A 260 -35.12 -2.40 0.82
N GLY A 261 -34.75 -3.68 0.72
CA GLY A 261 -34.38 -4.32 -0.55
C GLY A 261 -32.91 -4.08 -0.97
N VAL A 262 -32.07 -3.59 -0.08
CA VAL A 262 -30.64 -3.46 -0.36
C VAL A 262 -29.97 -4.83 -0.26
N SER A 263 -29.21 -5.22 -1.28
CA SER A 263 -28.44 -6.46 -1.22
C SER A 263 -27.35 -6.38 -0.15
N LEU A 264 -27.21 -7.43 0.67
CA LEU A 264 -26.11 -7.52 1.65
C LEU A 264 -24.72 -7.41 0.99
N THR A 265 -24.61 -7.73 -0.30
CA THR A 265 -23.36 -7.58 -1.07
C THR A 265 -22.97 -6.12 -1.31
N ASP A 266 -23.89 -5.19 -1.20
CA ASP A 266 -23.68 -3.76 -1.37
C ASP A 266 -23.31 -3.05 -0.04
N ILE A 267 -23.27 -3.81 1.06
CA ILE A 267 -22.96 -3.32 2.40
C ILE A 267 -21.58 -3.82 2.83
N CYS A 268 -20.73 -2.92 3.30
CA CYS A 268 -19.41 -3.25 3.81
C CYS A 268 -19.18 -2.68 5.22
N VAL A 269 -18.72 -3.52 6.13
CA VAL A 269 -18.18 -3.12 7.43
C VAL A 269 -16.66 -3.16 7.39
N VAL A 270 -16.04 -2.02 7.64
CA VAL A 270 -14.60 -1.82 7.53
C VAL A 270 -14.02 -1.60 8.91
N ALA A 271 -13.00 -2.38 9.28
CA ALA A 271 -12.29 -2.23 10.54
C ALA A 271 -10.77 -2.08 10.34
N ARG A 272 -10.05 -1.61 11.34
CA ARG A 272 -8.61 -1.34 11.21
C ARG A 272 -7.76 -2.60 11.24
N THR A 273 -8.13 -3.61 12.02
CA THR A 273 -7.31 -4.80 12.26
C THR A 273 -8.00 -6.09 11.80
N LYS A 274 -7.20 -7.14 11.56
CA LYS A 274 -7.72 -8.48 11.21
C LYS A 274 -8.58 -9.05 12.35
N ASN A 275 -8.20 -8.85 13.60
CA ASN A 275 -8.94 -9.34 14.78
C ASN A 275 -10.33 -8.71 14.84
N LEU A 276 -10.43 -7.39 14.69
CA LEU A 276 -11.74 -6.72 14.63
C LEU A 276 -12.62 -7.23 13.49
N VAL A 277 -12.03 -7.51 12.32
CA VAL A 277 -12.77 -8.12 11.20
C VAL A 277 -13.32 -9.50 11.61
N ASP A 278 -12.50 -10.32 12.31
CA ASP A 278 -12.95 -11.64 12.77
C ASP A 278 -14.02 -11.55 13.84
N ASP A 279 -13.92 -10.56 14.74
CA ASP A 279 -14.94 -10.27 15.75
C ASP A 279 -16.27 -9.91 15.08
N TYR A 280 -16.28 -8.99 14.10
CA TYR A 280 -17.51 -8.61 13.37
C TYR A 280 -18.10 -9.79 12.59
N ILE A 281 -17.30 -10.65 11.95
CA ILE A 281 -17.78 -11.88 11.29
C ILE A 281 -18.48 -12.79 12.30
N SER A 282 -17.88 -12.98 13.48
CA SER A 282 -18.45 -13.81 14.55
C SER A 282 -19.75 -13.24 15.09
N LEU A 283 -19.79 -11.92 15.30
CA LEU A 283 -20.99 -11.21 15.78
C LEU A 283 -22.16 -11.30 14.78
N PHE A 284 -21.91 -11.09 13.47
CA PHE A 284 -22.92 -11.27 12.44
C PHE A 284 -23.44 -12.72 12.36
N THR A 285 -22.53 -13.69 12.46
CA THR A 285 -22.87 -15.11 12.47
C THR A 285 -23.81 -15.43 13.65
N ASN A 286 -23.47 -14.95 14.85
CA ASN A 286 -24.29 -15.13 16.06
C ASN A 286 -25.67 -14.45 15.95
N ALA A 287 -25.74 -13.33 15.24
CA ALA A 287 -27.00 -12.60 14.98
C ALA A 287 -27.83 -13.19 13.81
N GLY A 288 -27.34 -14.27 13.17
CA GLY A 288 -28.03 -14.92 12.04
C GLY A 288 -27.93 -14.14 10.73
N VAL A 289 -27.01 -13.18 10.61
CA VAL A 289 -26.78 -12.42 9.38
C VAL A 289 -25.60 -13.02 8.61
N GLN A 290 -25.81 -13.31 7.34
CA GLN A 290 -24.74 -13.81 6.49
C GLN A 290 -23.67 -12.73 6.28
N SER A 291 -22.39 -13.10 6.42
CA SER A 291 -21.27 -12.21 6.25
C SER A 291 -20.14 -12.86 5.45
N TYR A 292 -19.36 -12.06 4.73
CA TYR A 292 -18.26 -12.51 3.87
C TYR A 292 -16.99 -11.72 4.17
N LYS A 293 -15.96 -12.43 4.63
CA LYS A 293 -14.64 -11.84 4.88
C LYS A 293 -13.86 -11.68 3.58
N ILE A 294 -13.54 -10.44 3.19
CA ILE A 294 -12.71 -10.17 2.03
C ILE A 294 -11.24 -10.51 2.36
N LYS A 295 -10.65 -11.43 1.58
CA LYS A 295 -9.28 -11.95 1.77
C LYS A 295 -8.34 -11.45 0.67
N ARG A 296 -7.02 -11.42 0.97
CA ARG A 296 -5.98 -10.94 0.03
C ARG A 296 -5.93 -11.72 -1.29
N ASN A 297 -6.12 -13.03 -1.21
CA ASN A 297 -5.84 -13.96 -2.31
C ASN A 297 -7.11 -14.48 -2.99
N LYS A 298 -8.26 -13.85 -2.75
CA LYS A 298 -9.53 -14.23 -3.38
C LYS A 298 -10.23 -12.98 -3.87
N THR A 299 -10.69 -13.03 -5.11
CA THR A 299 -11.65 -12.05 -5.65
C THR A 299 -12.92 -12.08 -4.82
N ASP A 300 -13.57 -10.94 -4.61
CA ASP A 300 -14.85 -10.86 -3.93
C ASP A 300 -15.90 -11.69 -4.69
N ASP A 301 -16.42 -12.70 -4.00
CA ASP A 301 -17.49 -13.53 -4.57
C ASP A 301 -18.85 -12.84 -4.43
N ARG A 302 -19.21 -12.06 -5.43
CA ARG A 302 -20.50 -11.35 -5.49
C ARG A 302 -21.73 -12.25 -5.54
N LYS A 303 -21.56 -13.56 -5.78
CA LYS A 303 -22.66 -14.54 -5.74
C LYS A 303 -23.04 -14.91 -4.30
N TYR A 304 -22.11 -14.79 -3.36
CA TYR A 304 -22.39 -15.04 -1.96
C TYR A 304 -23.12 -13.84 -1.37
N ASN A 305 -24.40 -14.00 -1.01
CA ASN A 305 -25.20 -12.93 -0.40
C ASN A 305 -24.86 -12.79 1.09
N GLY A 306 -24.03 -11.81 1.44
CA GLY A 306 -23.64 -11.55 2.81
C GLY A 306 -22.96 -10.19 2.94
N VAL A 307 -23.05 -9.58 4.13
CA VAL A 307 -22.35 -8.32 4.45
C VAL A 307 -20.85 -8.50 4.28
N ARG A 308 -20.20 -7.61 3.51
CA ARG A 308 -18.76 -7.63 3.35
C ARG A 308 -18.11 -7.09 4.60
N VAL A 309 -17.12 -7.84 5.12
CA VAL A 309 -16.31 -7.39 6.27
C VAL A 309 -14.85 -7.45 5.90
N ALA A 310 -14.15 -6.33 6.06
CA ALA A 310 -12.77 -6.23 5.61
C ALA A 310 -11.94 -5.23 6.42
N THR A 311 -10.62 -5.33 6.32
CA THR A 311 -9.75 -4.25 6.83
C THR A 311 -9.75 -3.07 5.86
N MET A 312 -9.47 -1.86 6.37
CA MET A 312 -9.33 -0.63 5.57
C MET A 312 -8.41 -0.81 4.35
N HIS A 313 -7.31 -1.56 4.50
CA HIS A 313 -6.39 -1.85 3.39
C HIS A 313 -6.99 -2.77 2.32
N ARG A 314 -8.00 -3.58 2.67
CA ARG A 314 -8.58 -4.56 1.75
C ARG A 314 -9.73 -4.02 0.94
N VAL A 315 -10.37 -2.96 1.41
CA VAL A 315 -11.44 -2.29 0.67
C VAL A 315 -10.93 -1.29 -0.37
N LYS A 316 -9.64 -0.97 -0.35
CA LYS A 316 -9.07 -0.08 -1.36
C LYS A 316 -9.33 -0.64 -2.77
N GLY A 317 -9.84 0.20 -3.66
CA GLY A 317 -10.24 -0.19 -5.02
C GLY A 317 -11.57 -0.92 -5.13
N LEU A 318 -12.26 -1.23 -4.00
CA LEU A 318 -13.59 -1.80 -4.01
C LEU A 318 -14.66 -0.73 -3.81
N GLU A 319 -15.88 -1.02 -4.28
CA GLU A 319 -17.01 -0.11 -4.21
C GLU A 319 -18.21 -0.77 -3.53
N PHE A 320 -18.82 -0.04 -2.58
CA PHE A 320 -20.03 -0.46 -1.87
C PHE A 320 -20.98 0.72 -1.78
N LYS A 321 -22.29 0.44 -1.80
CA LYS A 321 -23.31 1.48 -1.65
C LYS A 321 -23.36 2.02 -0.22
N TYR A 322 -23.13 1.13 0.75
CA TYR A 322 -23.15 1.48 2.18
C TYR A 322 -21.89 0.98 2.84
N VAL A 323 -21.19 1.87 3.54
CA VAL A 323 -19.94 1.57 4.24
C VAL A 323 -20.06 1.99 5.69
N PHE A 324 -19.85 1.05 6.60
CA PHE A 324 -19.70 1.30 8.03
C PHE A 324 -18.22 1.24 8.39
N ILE A 325 -17.65 2.34 8.88
CA ILE A 325 -16.29 2.38 9.40
C ILE A 325 -16.38 2.17 10.90
N ALA A 326 -16.06 0.97 11.34
CA ALA A 326 -16.28 0.51 12.70
C ALA A 326 -15.02 0.60 13.57
N ALA A 327 -15.22 0.70 14.88
CA ALA A 327 -14.17 0.77 15.91
C ALA A 327 -13.19 1.93 15.70
N VAL A 328 -13.71 3.12 15.36
CA VAL A 328 -12.92 4.35 15.22
C VAL A 328 -12.58 4.91 16.60
N ASN A 329 -11.69 4.21 17.30
CA ASN A 329 -11.30 4.54 18.66
C ASN A 329 -9.84 4.99 18.74
N ASN A 330 -9.52 5.80 19.75
CA ASN A 330 -8.14 6.17 20.04
C ASN A 330 -7.27 4.91 20.24
N ARG A 331 -6.04 4.92 19.71
CA ARG A 331 -5.08 3.80 19.66
C ARG A 331 -5.44 2.67 18.69
N ILE A 332 -6.61 2.72 18.05
CA ILE A 332 -7.01 1.81 16.97
C ILE A 332 -6.89 2.56 15.64
N ILE A 333 -7.35 3.80 15.59
CA ILE A 333 -7.21 4.69 14.43
C ILE A 333 -6.73 6.07 14.95
N PRO A 334 -5.44 6.39 14.74
CA PRO A 334 -4.36 5.53 14.22
C PRO A 334 -3.93 4.45 15.23
N LEU A 335 -3.35 3.35 14.73
CA LEU A 335 -2.73 2.35 15.60
C LEU A 335 -1.53 2.98 16.33
N SER A 336 -1.43 2.77 17.64
CA SER A 336 -0.30 3.27 18.43
C SER A 336 1.07 2.78 17.92
N THR A 337 1.12 1.59 17.34
CA THR A 337 2.32 1.02 16.69
C THR A 337 2.64 1.64 15.33
N ALA A 338 1.68 2.31 14.70
CA ALA A 338 1.90 3.01 13.42
C ALA A 338 2.45 4.43 13.61
N ILE A 339 2.33 4.99 14.82
CA ILE A 339 2.85 6.31 15.19
C ILE A 339 4.29 6.12 15.65
N ASN A 340 5.23 6.42 14.77
CA ASN A 340 6.64 6.42 15.15
C ASN A 340 7.03 7.79 15.70
N ARG A 341 7.06 7.95 17.02
CA ARG A 341 7.41 9.20 17.70
C ARG A 341 8.82 9.74 17.38
N ALA A 342 9.68 8.93 16.78
CA ALA A 342 11.01 9.33 16.32
C ALA A 342 11.03 9.89 14.89
N ASP A 343 9.91 9.87 14.18
CA ASP A 343 9.76 10.32 12.80
C ASP A 343 8.78 11.49 12.76
N ALA A 344 9.30 12.71 12.57
CA ALA A 344 8.50 13.94 12.53
C ALA A 344 7.39 13.94 11.45
N VAL A 345 7.41 12.98 10.52
CA VAL A 345 6.40 12.79 9.47
C VAL A 345 5.26 11.86 9.93
N SER A 346 5.39 11.20 11.08
CA SER A 346 4.38 10.26 11.59
C SER A 346 3.41 10.88 12.59
N GLU A 347 3.64 12.13 13.01
CA GLU A 347 2.71 12.95 13.78
C GLU A 347 1.81 13.78 12.85
#